data_8e4928ace033f7e6fb68ca9e27e023eb
#
_entry.id   8e4928ace033f7e6fb68ca9e27e023eb
#
_cell.length_a   1.000
_cell.length_b   1.000
_cell.length_c   1.000
_cell.angle_alpha   90.00
_cell.angle_beta   90.00
_cell.angle_gamma   90.00
#
_symmetry.space_group_name_H-M   'P 1'
#
loop_
_entity.id
_entity.type
_entity.pdbx_description
1 polymer ?
#
loop_
_entity_poly.entity_id
_entity_poly.type
_entity_poly.pdbx_seq_one_letter_code
_entity_poly.pdbx_strand_id
1 'polypeptide(L)'
;MPDRIARRLTLAIAATLAVGVSRAGEPYGIGRPATPQEIAGWDIDVSPSGAGLPPGRGDVRQGEAIFADKCAACHGAHGEGKPMDRLVGGVGTLRDKKPDKTVGSFWPCATTLFDFVRRAMPLNAPQSLTPDEVYAVSAYVLFLNGIVPRDTTFDADNLAKIKMPNRNGFVSAQPPPGGGAKP
;
A
#
# COMPACT_ATOMS: atom_id res chain seq x y z
N MET A 1 -39.44 -33.93 -46.10
CA MET A 1 -39.35 -34.18 -44.66
C MET A 1 -38.08 -33.58 -43.99
N PRO A 2 -37.16 -32.85 -44.63
CA PRO A 2 -35.98 -32.23 -43.90
C PRO A 2 -36.30 -30.98 -43.12
N ASP A 3 -37.34 -30.22 -43.50
CA ASP A 3 -37.59 -28.88 -42.86
C ASP A 3 -38.09 -28.91 -41.41
N ARG A 4 -38.68 -30.00 -40.96
CA ARG A 4 -39.19 -30.13 -39.60
C ARG A 4 -38.07 -30.39 -38.55
N ILE A 5 -37.00 -31.06 -39.01
CA ILE A 5 -35.85 -31.34 -38.13
C ILE A 5 -34.97 -30.08 -37.97
N ALA A 6 -34.75 -29.36 -39.08
CA ALA A 6 -34.00 -28.10 -39.06
C ALA A 6 -34.68 -27.03 -38.17
N ARG A 7 -36.02 -26.88 -38.27
CA ARG A 7 -36.77 -25.95 -37.38
C ARG A 7 -36.75 -26.36 -35.92
N ARG A 8 -36.73 -27.66 -35.60
CA ARG A 8 -36.64 -28.12 -34.20
C ARG A 8 -35.24 -27.93 -33.61
N LEU A 9 -34.18 -28.08 -34.41
CA LEU A 9 -32.81 -27.76 -33.98
C LEU A 9 -32.61 -26.27 -33.76
N THR A 10 -33.13 -25.41 -34.61
CA THR A 10 -33.01 -23.95 -34.46
C THR A 10 -33.76 -23.44 -33.24
N LEU A 11 -34.92 -23.99 -32.90
CA LEU A 11 -35.62 -23.64 -31.66
C LEU A 11 -34.91 -24.16 -30.40
N ALA A 12 -34.26 -25.30 -30.44
CA ALA A 12 -33.52 -25.86 -29.31
C ALA A 12 -32.25 -25.03 -29.01
N ILE A 13 -31.55 -24.55 -30.04
CA ILE A 13 -30.36 -23.70 -29.89
C ILE A 13 -30.74 -22.30 -29.39
N ALA A 14 -31.87 -21.72 -29.81
CA ALA A 14 -32.37 -20.45 -29.31
C ALA A 14 -32.80 -20.51 -27.82
N ALA A 15 -33.30 -21.65 -27.36
CA ALA A 15 -33.69 -21.84 -25.96
C ALA A 15 -32.49 -22.01 -25.00
N THR A 16 -31.36 -22.54 -25.48
CA THR A 16 -30.15 -22.72 -24.64
C THR A 16 -29.32 -21.46 -24.51
N LEU A 17 -29.45 -20.48 -25.40
CA LEU A 17 -28.77 -19.20 -25.30
C LEU A 17 -29.46 -18.17 -24.35
N ALA A 18 -30.68 -18.48 -23.89
CA ALA A 18 -31.45 -17.62 -22.97
C ALA A 18 -31.15 -17.85 -21.46
N VAL A 19 -30.31 -18.84 -21.12
CA VAL A 19 -29.98 -19.18 -19.72
C VAL A 19 -28.59 -18.70 -19.40
N GLY A 20 -28.44 -17.42 -19.10
CA GLY A 20 -27.12 -16.95 -18.71
C GLY A 20 -26.99 -15.47 -18.37
N VAL A 21 -28.07 -14.74 -18.27
CA VAL A 21 -28.03 -13.42 -17.63
C VAL A 21 -28.33 -13.65 -16.15
N SER A 22 -27.29 -13.91 -15.34
CA SER A 22 -27.37 -13.71 -13.91
C SER A 22 -27.82 -12.27 -13.70
N ARG A 23 -29.09 -12.05 -13.41
CA ARG A 23 -29.56 -10.77 -12.89
C ARG A 23 -28.77 -10.54 -11.63
N ALA A 24 -27.84 -9.57 -11.64
CA ALA A 24 -27.39 -8.95 -10.44
C ALA A 24 -28.67 -8.62 -9.65
N GLY A 25 -28.79 -9.15 -8.43
CA GLY A 25 -30.00 -8.98 -7.62
C GLY A 25 -30.39 -7.51 -7.60
N GLU A 26 -31.68 -7.23 -7.62
CA GLU A 26 -32.20 -5.87 -7.44
C GLU A 26 -31.53 -5.27 -6.21
N PRO A 27 -30.99 -4.07 -6.30
CA PRO A 27 -30.39 -3.41 -5.14
C PRO A 27 -31.42 -3.34 -4.02
N TYR A 28 -31.06 -3.69 -2.81
CA TYR A 28 -31.96 -3.70 -1.64
C TYR A 28 -32.52 -2.32 -1.28
N GLY A 29 -32.24 -1.28 -2.06
CA GLY A 29 -32.68 0.09 -1.79
C GLY A 29 -32.08 0.73 -0.53
N ILE A 30 -31.02 0.13 0.00
CA ILE A 30 -30.32 0.63 1.19
C ILE A 30 -29.10 1.43 0.72
N GLY A 31 -29.05 2.69 1.20
CA GLY A 31 -27.96 3.59 0.85
C GLY A 31 -28.11 4.24 -0.53
N ARG A 32 -27.07 4.91 -0.97
CA ARG A 32 -26.94 5.55 -2.29
C ARG A 32 -25.52 5.31 -2.85
N PRO A 33 -25.33 5.43 -4.15
CA PRO A 33 -23.96 5.47 -4.70
C PRO A 33 -23.15 6.61 -4.07
N ALA A 34 -21.90 6.35 -3.74
CA ALA A 34 -20.99 7.39 -3.26
C ALA A 34 -20.68 8.39 -4.37
N THR A 35 -20.56 9.67 -4.03
CA THR A 35 -20.14 10.70 -4.98
C THR A 35 -18.63 10.54 -5.28
N PRO A 36 -18.14 11.06 -6.43
CA PRO A 36 -16.71 11.08 -6.72
C PRO A 36 -15.88 11.74 -5.61
N GLN A 37 -16.39 12.78 -4.95
CA GLN A 37 -15.72 13.47 -3.85
C GLN A 37 -15.61 12.59 -2.60
N GLU A 38 -16.67 11.84 -2.28
CA GLU A 38 -16.64 10.89 -1.17
C GLU A 38 -15.64 9.76 -1.46
N ILE A 39 -15.61 9.25 -2.70
CA ILE A 39 -14.64 8.22 -3.10
C ILE A 39 -13.21 8.78 -3.00
N ALA A 40 -12.93 9.97 -3.52
CA ALA A 40 -11.61 10.59 -3.51
C ALA A 40 -11.05 10.80 -2.10
N GLY A 41 -11.89 10.99 -1.09
CA GLY A 41 -11.47 11.11 0.31
C GLY A 41 -10.96 9.80 0.91
N TRP A 42 -11.34 8.66 0.35
CA TRP A 42 -10.95 7.33 0.80
C TRP A 42 -9.95 6.63 -0.12
N ASP A 43 -9.96 6.97 -1.42
CA ASP A 43 -9.09 6.41 -2.45
C ASP A 43 -7.73 7.12 -2.44
N ILE A 44 -7.02 6.93 -1.34
CA ILE A 44 -5.68 7.49 -1.10
C ILE A 44 -4.60 6.41 -1.01
N ASP A 45 -4.90 5.21 -1.42
CA ASP A 45 -4.00 4.06 -1.36
C ASP A 45 -2.77 4.24 -2.24
N VAL A 46 -1.62 3.81 -1.72
CA VAL A 46 -0.39 3.73 -2.49
C VAL A 46 0.08 2.28 -2.54
N SER A 47 0.09 1.71 -3.74
CA SER A 47 0.52 0.34 -3.94
C SER A 47 2.06 0.19 -3.86
N PRO A 48 2.58 -1.03 -3.65
CA PRO A 48 4.01 -1.31 -3.70
C PRO A 48 4.71 -0.88 -5.01
N SER A 49 3.97 -0.83 -6.13
CA SER A 49 4.47 -0.38 -7.44
C SER A 49 4.60 1.14 -7.55
N GLY A 50 4.03 1.91 -6.63
CA GLY A 50 3.93 3.35 -6.68
C GLY A 50 2.63 3.88 -7.28
N ALA A 51 1.72 3.01 -7.75
CA ALA A 51 0.41 3.47 -8.18
C ALA A 51 -0.33 4.11 -6.99
N GLY A 52 -0.93 5.29 -7.21
CA GLY A 52 -1.58 6.09 -6.17
C GLY A 52 -0.66 7.10 -5.46
N LEU A 53 0.65 7.15 -5.80
CA LEU A 53 1.52 8.22 -5.32
C LEU A 53 1.03 9.58 -5.88
N PRO A 54 0.74 10.56 -5.00
CA PRO A 54 0.32 11.88 -5.47
C PRO A 54 1.50 12.67 -6.06
N PRO A 55 1.23 13.67 -6.90
CA PRO A 55 2.24 14.67 -7.25
C PRO A 55 2.81 15.33 -6.00
N GLY A 56 4.12 15.57 -6.01
CA GLY A 56 4.85 16.19 -4.90
C GLY A 56 6.30 15.75 -4.87
N ARG A 57 7.09 16.39 -3.99
CA ARG A 57 8.50 16.06 -3.79
C ARG A 57 8.98 16.51 -2.42
N GLY A 58 9.95 15.79 -1.85
CA GLY A 58 10.56 16.17 -0.59
C GLY A 58 11.94 15.56 -0.42
N ASP A 59 12.84 16.28 0.25
CA ASP A 59 14.21 15.84 0.51
C ASP A 59 14.44 15.48 1.98
N VAL A 60 15.60 14.85 2.25
CA VAL A 60 16.01 14.42 3.59
C VAL A 60 16.10 15.59 4.59
N ARG A 61 16.55 16.77 4.15
CA ARG A 61 16.73 17.93 5.04
C ARG A 61 15.38 18.53 5.45
N GLN A 62 14.45 18.63 4.49
CA GLN A 62 13.07 19.02 4.79
C GLN A 62 12.42 18.02 5.74
N GLY A 63 12.62 16.71 5.48
CA GLY A 63 12.10 15.63 6.32
C GLY A 63 12.66 15.65 7.75
N GLU A 64 13.92 16.01 7.93
CA GLU A 64 14.55 16.17 9.26
C GLU A 64 13.81 17.22 10.09
N ALA A 65 13.54 18.40 9.51
CA ALA A 65 12.83 19.46 10.20
C ALA A 65 11.38 19.06 10.57
N ILE A 66 10.67 18.43 9.63
CA ILE A 66 9.30 17.96 9.86
C ILE A 66 9.28 16.84 10.90
N PHE A 67 10.24 15.92 10.85
CA PHE A 67 10.34 14.81 11.81
C PHE A 67 10.59 15.33 13.22
N ALA A 68 11.50 16.31 13.38
CA ALA A 68 11.79 16.93 14.66
C ALA A 68 10.54 17.61 15.28
N ASP A 69 9.74 18.27 14.46
CA ASP A 69 8.51 18.96 14.88
C ASP A 69 7.34 18.01 15.18
N LYS A 70 7.10 17.03 14.31
CA LYS A 70 5.84 16.26 14.29
C LYS A 70 5.97 14.78 14.70
N CYS A 71 7.17 14.23 14.75
CA CYS A 71 7.39 12.79 14.92
C CYS A 71 8.27 12.44 16.14
N ALA A 72 9.30 13.26 16.40
CA ALA A 72 10.35 12.96 17.40
C ALA A 72 9.79 12.81 18.82
N ALA A 73 8.75 13.56 19.18
CA ALA A 73 8.14 13.47 20.51
C ALA A 73 7.64 12.06 20.85
N CYS A 74 7.24 11.28 19.83
CA CYS A 74 6.75 9.92 20.00
C CYS A 74 7.80 8.87 19.63
N HIS A 75 8.56 9.08 18.55
CA HIS A 75 9.46 8.09 18.00
C HIS A 75 10.94 8.25 18.39
N GLY A 76 11.26 9.28 19.20
CA GLY A 76 12.64 9.64 19.54
C GLY A 76 13.28 10.54 18.48
N ALA A 77 14.31 11.30 18.88
CA ALA A 77 14.95 12.29 18.00
C ALA A 77 15.57 11.69 16.72
N HIS A 78 15.95 10.43 16.78
CA HIS A 78 16.55 9.69 15.66
C HIS A 78 15.74 8.42 15.29
N GLY A 79 14.46 8.36 15.67
CA GLY A 79 13.61 7.23 15.39
C GLY A 79 13.92 5.96 16.22
N GLU A 80 14.61 6.13 17.34
CA GLU A 80 15.02 5.08 18.27
C GLU A 80 13.88 4.48 19.09
N GLY A 81 12.69 5.12 19.06
CA GLY A 81 11.51 4.71 19.81
C GLY A 81 11.40 5.41 21.17
N LYS A 82 10.26 5.22 21.80
CA LYS A 82 9.84 5.78 23.10
C LYS A 82 9.23 7.18 23.00
N PRO A 83 7.97 7.28 23.42
CA PRO A 83 7.13 6.20 23.95
C PRO A 83 6.57 5.23 22.91
N MET A 84 6.60 5.58 21.61
CA MET A 84 6.09 4.76 20.52
C MET A 84 7.16 3.86 19.90
N ASP A 85 6.75 3.06 18.92
CA ASP A 85 7.62 2.08 18.28
C ASP A 85 8.84 2.71 17.61
N ARG A 86 9.93 1.94 17.65
CA ARG A 86 11.17 2.25 16.94
C ARG A 86 10.95 2.21 15.43
N LEU A 87 11.49 3.22 14.74
CA LEU A 87 11.45 3.32 13.27
C LEU A 87 12.77 2.91 12.62
N VAL A 88 13.88 2.92 13.38
CA VAL A 88 15.25 2.83 12.87
C VAL A 88 15.97 1.62 13.48
N GLY A 89 16.83 0.96 12.69
CA GLY A 89 17.67 -0.15 13.13
C GLY A 89 17.06 -1.53 12.88
N GLY A 90 17.56 -2.53 13.58
CA GLY A 90 17.07 -3.92 13.52
C GLY A 90 17.42 -4.69 12.24
N VAL A 91 18.21 -4.12 11.32
CA VAL A 91 18.66 -4.83 10.11
C VAL A 91 19.46 -6.07 10.49
N GLY A 92 19.11 -7.23 9.91
CA GLY A 92 19.71 -8.52 10.19
C GLY A 92 19.09 -9.30 11.35
N THR A 93 18.26 -8.68 12.19
CA THR A 93 17.68 -9.33 13.39
C THR A 93 16.44 -10.18 13.13
N LEU A 94 15.90 -10.21 11.90
CA LEU A 94 14.62 -10.88 11.60
C LEU A 94 14.62 -12.40 11.86
N ARG A 95 15.80 -13.01 12.00
CA ARG A 95 15.97 -14.44 12.35
C ARG A 95 16.21 -14.68 13.85
N ASP A 96 16.33 -13.62 14.63
CA ASP A 96 16.56 -13.72 16.06
C ASP A 96 15.31 -14.17 16.81
N LYS A 97 15.48 -14.67 18.03
CA LYS A 97 14.35 -15.04 18.90
C LYS A 97 13.45 -13.85 19.22
N LYS A 98 14.00 -12.64 19.20
CA LYS A 98 13.28 -11.37 19.40
C LYS A 98 13.66 -10.40 18.29
N PRO A 99 13.04 -10.50 17.11
CA PRO A 99 13.39 -9.65 15.99
C PRO A 99 12.97 -8.20 16.23
N ASP A 100 13.82 -7.28 15.84
CA ASP A 100 13.58 -5.83 15.90
C ASP A 100 12.94 -5.39 14.57
N LYS A 101 11.62 -5.32 14.53
CA LYS A 101 10.85 -4.99 13.32
C LYS A 101 10.68 -3.49 13.19
N THR A 102 11.46 -2.87 12.32
CA THR A 102 11.43 -1.43 12.03
C THR A 102 11.13 -1.17 10.56
N VAL A 103 11.05 0.10 10.17
CA VAL A 103 10.98 0.48 8.76
C VAL A 103 12.18 -0.10 7.99
N GLY A 104 13.40 0.00 8.54
CA GLY A 104 14.61 -0.45 7.87
C GLY A 104 14.80 -1.95 7.84
N SER A 105 14.37 -2.68 8.87
CA SER A 105 14.59 -4.12 8.97
C SER A 105 13.47 -4.96 8.37
N PHE A 106 12.22 -4.50 8.47
CA PHE A 106 11.03 -5.35 8.21
C PHE A 106 10.23 -4.96 6.98
N TRP A 107 10.04 -3.66 6.72
CA TRP A 107 9.15 -3.20 5.65
C TRP A 107 9.72 -3.50 4.26
N PRO A 108 8.91 -4.09 3.35
CA PRO A 108 9.41 -4.54 2.06
C PRO A 108 9.45 -3.44 0.99
N CYS A 109 8.70 -2.37 1.14
CA CYS A 109 8.56 -1.31 0.15
C CYS A 109 8.63 0.08 0.79
N ALA A 110 9.34 1.01 0.18
CA ALA A 110 9.37 2.41 0.61
C ALA A 110 8.01 3.10 0.42
N THR A 111 7.23 2.67 -0.56
CA THR A 111 5.86 3.13 -0.78
C THR A 111 4.92 2.80 0.37
N THR A 112 5.14 1.69 1.08
CA THR A 112 4.38 1.34 2.29
C THR A 112 4.62 2.35 3.41
N LEU A 113 5.86 2.87 3.55
CA LEU A 113 6.15 3.93 4.50
C LEU A 113 5.38 5.21 4.15
N PHE A 114 5.43 5.62 2.88
CA PHE A 114 4.70 6.79 2.39
C PHE A 114 3.19 6.65 2.67
N ASP A 115 2.60 5.52 2.29
CA ASP A 115 1.17 5.24 2.45
C ASP A 115 0.75 5.30 3.93
N PHE A 116 1.52 4.66 4.81
CA PHE A 116 1.24 4.66 6.25
C PHE A 116 1.36 6.05 6.87
N VAL A 117 2.42 6.80 6.54
CA VAL A 117 2.62 8.17 7.04
C VAL A 117 1.47 9.07 6.55
N ARG A 118 1.13 9.00 5.26
CA ARG A 118 0.04 9.80 4.68
C ARG A 118 -1.29 9.58 5.38
N ARG A 119 -1.61 8.33 5.70
CA ARG A 119 -2.92 7.95 6.25
C ARG A 119 -3.03 8.04 7.75
N ALA A 120 -1.97 7.71 8.48
CA ALA A 120 -2.04 7.45 9.90
C ALA A 120 -1.16 8.34 10.77
N MET A 121 -0.21 9.08 10.18
CA MET A 121 0.75 9.88 10.93
C MET A 121 0.69 11.37 10.56
N PRO A 122 0.92 12.28 11.54
CA PRO A 122 1.08 12.05 12.99
C PRO A 122 -0.17 11.46 13.62
N LEU A 123 -0.04 10.57 14.61
CA LEU A 123 -1.16 9.86 15.23
C LEU A 123 -2.25 10.79 15.81
N ASN A 124 -1.84 11.96 16.31
CA ASN A 124 -2.75 12.98 16.85
C ASN A 124 -3.39 13.87 15.77
N ALA A 125 -2.95 13.77 14.51
CA ALA A 125 -3.45 14.53 13.38
C ALA A 125 -3.28 13.75 12.06
N PRO A 126 -3.95 12.59 11.89
CA PRO A 126 -3.87 11.80 10.66
C PRO A 126 -4.26 12.62 9.42
N GLN A 127 -3.60 12.38 8.30
CA GLN A 127 -3.85 13.04 7.01
C GLN A 127 -3.59 14.57 7.01
N SER A 128 -2.89 15.11 8.01
CA SER A 128 -2.58 16.53 8.09
C SER A 128 -1.34 16.93 7.28
N LEU A 129 -0.52 15.99 6.87
CA LEU A 129 0.68 16.25 6.08
C LEU A 129 0.34 16.42 4.60
N THR A 130 0.96 17.41 3.97
CA THR A 130 0.93 17.55 2.51
C THR A 130 1.72 16.42 1.83
N PRO A 131 1.48 16.12 0.54
CA PRO A 131 2.28 15.15 -0.19
C PRO A 131 3.79 15.41 -0.10
N ASP A 132 4.23 16.67 -0.22
CA ASP A 132 5.63 17.05 -0.11
C ASP A 132 6.22 16.72 1.25
N GLU A 133 5.49 17.01 2.34
CA GLU A 133 5.91 16.65 3.69
C GLU A 133 6.01 15.13 3.88
N VAL A 134 5.10 14.35 3.29
CA VAL A 134 5.15 12.88 3.36
C VAL A 134 6.36 12.33 2.61
N TYR A 135 6.68 12.87 1.41
CA TYR A 135 7.91 12.51 0.69
C TYR A 135 9.16 12.86 1.51
N ALA A 136 9.20 14.05 2.09
CA ALA A 136 10.33 14.52 2.88
C ALA A 136 10.55 13.64 4.14
N VAL A 137 9.51 13.38 4.92
CA VAL A 137 9.60 12.51 6.11
C VAL A 137 9.99 11.09 5.73
N SER A 138 9.45 10.55 4.62
CA SER A 138 9.83 9.24 4.11
C SER A 138 11.32 9.20 3.75
N ALA A 139 11.84 10.25 3.09
CA ALA A 139 13.25 10.37 2.77
C ALA A 139 14.13 10.39 4.04
N TYR A 140 13.73 11.15 5.05
CA TYR A 140 14.49 11.24 6.29
C TYR A 140 14.50 9.93 7.08
N VAL A 141 13.36 9.24 7.21
CA VAL A 141 13.28 7.94 7.89
C VAL A 141 14.13 6.88 7.18
N LEU A 142 14.14 6.87 5.85
CA LEU A 142 14.98 5.96 5.08
C LEU A 142 16.48 6.34 5.19
N PHE A 143 16.81 7.62 5.25
CA PHE A 143 18.17 8.09 5.55
C PHE A 143 18.65 7.65 6.94
N LEU A 144 17.83 7.82 7.98
CA LEU A 144 18.15 7.36 9.33
C LEU A 144 18.45 5.85 9.39
N ASN A 145 17.84 5.06 8.51
CA ASN A 145 18.09 3.63 8.36
C ASN A 145 19.29 3.30 7.44
N GLY A 146 20.00 4.30 6.91
CA GLY A 146 21.13 4.09 6.00
C GLY A 146 20.75 3.52 4.63
N ILE A 147 19.47 3.60 4.25
CA ILE A 147 18.95 3.06 2.97
C ILE A 147 19.20 4.03 1.82
N VAL A 148 19.18 5.33 2.10
CA VAL A 148 19.43 6.39 1.13
C VAL A 148 20.42 7.40 1.65
N PRO A 149 21.19 8.11 0.79
CA PRO A 149 22.08 9.17 1.17
C PRO A 149 21.34 10.47 1.56
N ARG A 150 22.06 11.40 2.22
CA ARG A 150 21.49 12.64 2.77
C ARG A 150 21.00 13.64 1.71
N ASP A 151 21.48 13.56 0.51
CA ASP A 151 21.09 14.39 -0.63
C ASP A 151 19.91 13.84 -1.43
N THR A 152 19.27 12.78 -0.93
CA THR A 152 18.13 12.16 -1.59
C THR A 152 16.91 13.07 -1.60
N THR A 153 16.26 13.16 -2.75
CA THR A 153 14.92 13.75 -2.92
C THR A 153 13.97 12.69 -3.48
N PHE A 154 12.80 12.57 -2.89
CA PHE A 154 11.74 11.69 -3.36
C PHE A 154 10.63 12.44 -4.06
N ASP A 155 10.04 11.74 -5.04
CA ASP A 155 8.84 12.09 -5.78
C ASP A 155 8.09 10.82 -6.21
N ALA A 156 7.02 10.97 -6.99
CA ALA A 156 6.21 9.85 -7.48
C ALA A 156 6.99 8.90 -8.42
N ASP A 157 8.03 9.41 -9.10
CA ASP A 157 8.76 8.63 -10.11
C ASP A 157 9.87 7.77 -9.52
N ASN A 158 10.37 8.10 -8.33
CA ASN A 158 11.57 7.45 -7.79
C ASN A 158 11.36 6.67 -6.48
N LEU A 159 10.38 7.01 -5.63
CA LEU A 159 10.17 6.35 -4.34
C LEU A 159 9.98 4.83 -4.47
N ALA A 160 9.19 4.37 -5.44
CA ALA A 160 8.93 2.95 -5.63
C ALA A 160 10.17 2.14 -6.09
N LYS A 161 11.21 2.82 -6.57
CA LYS A 161 12.45 2.19 -7.07
C LYS A 161 13.43 1.84 -5.95
N ILE A 162 13.17 2.30 -4.73
CA ILE A 162 14.04 2.05 -3.57
C ILE A 162 14.05 0.56 -3.22
N LYS A 163 15.24 0.00 -3.10
CA LYS A 163 15.44 -1.39 -2.70
C LYS A 163 15.53 -1.48 -1.18
N MET A 164 14.43 -1.80 -0.55
CA MET A 164 14.39 -2.03 0.89
C MET A 164 15.15 -3.31 1.26
N PRO A 165 15.81 -3.36 2.44
CA PRO A 165 16.57 -4.53 2.88
C PRO A 165 15.75 -5.83 2.91
N ASN A 166 14.47 -5.75 3.28
CA ASN A 166 13.57 -6.90 3.38
C ASN A 166 12.60 -7.04 2.19
N ARG A 167 12.94 -6.46 1.01
CA ARG A 167 12.04 -6.48 -0.15
C ARG A 167 11.52 -7.86 -0.54
N ASN A 168 12.35 -8.88 -0.39
CA ASN A 168 12.04 -10.26 -0.77
C ASN A 168 11.86 -11.19 0.44
N GLY A 169 11.67 -10.62 1.65
CA GLY A 169 11.56 -11.40 2.87
C GLY A 169 10.17 -11.94 3.18
N PHE A 170 9.17 -11.51 2.42
CA PHE A 170 7.79 -11.97 2.59
C PHE A 170 7.47 -13.09 1.60
N VAL A 171 6.83 -14.13 2.11
CA VAL A 171 6.29 -15.23 1.31
C VAL A 171 4.78 -15.25 1.44
N SER A 172 4.06 -15.61 0.37
CA SER A 172 2.61 -15.74 0.43
C SER A 172 2.23 -16.86 1.41
N ALA A 173 1.33 -16.58 2.32
CA ALA A 173 0.71 -17.58 3.19
C ALA A 173 -0.34 -18.42 2.44
N GLN A 174 -0.81 -17.94 1.28
CA GLN A 174 -1.72 -18.68 0.42
C GLN A 174 -0.91 -19.42 -0.65
N PRO A 175 -1.12 -20.73 -0.84
CA PRO A 175 -0.52 -21.43 -1.97
C PRO A 175 -1.06 -20.82 -3.27
N PRO A 176 -0.26 -20.82 -4.36
CA PRO A 176 -0.74 -20.40 -5.67
C PRO A 176 -1.97 -21.23 -6.07
N PRO A 177 -2.92 -20.68 -6.84
CA PRO A 177 -4.08 -21.42 -7.31
C PRO A 177 -3.62 -22.72 -8.02
N GLY A 178 -4.06 -23.88 -7.52
CA GLY A 178 -3.66 -25.20 -8.03
C GLY A 178 -2.43 -25.85 -7.37
N GLY A 179 -1.75 -25.19 -6.46
CA GLY A 179 -0.71 -25.78 -5.63
C GLY A 179 -1.29 -26.37 -4.35
N GLY A 180 -1.55 -27.68 -4.33
CA GLY A 180 -1.89 -28.39 -3.12
C GLY A 180 -0.79 -28.19 -2.06
N ALA A 181 -1.17 -27.97 -0.81
CA ALA A 181 -0.25 -27.96 0.33
C ALA A 181 0.55 -29.27 0.30
N LYS A 182 1.86 -29.17 0.18
CA LYS A 182 2.72 -30.32 0.52
C LYS A 182 2.64 -30.51 2.04
N PRO A 183 2.41 -31.75 2.50
CA PRO A 183 2.36 -32.09 3.90
C PRO A 183 3.69 -31.83 4.61
#